data_6ff25822d86c49e33546b4d1099ef10c
#
_entry.id   6ff25822d86c49e33546b4d1099ef10c
#
_cell.length_a   1.000
_cell.length_b   1.000
_cell.length_c   1.000
_cell.angle_alpha   90.00
_cell.angle_beta   90.00
_cell.angle_gamma   90.00
#
_symmetry.space_group_name_H-M   'P 1'
#
loop_
_entity.id
_entity.type
_entity.pdbx_description
1 polymer ?
#
loop_
_entity_poly.entity_id
_entity_poly.type
_entity_poly.pdbx_seq_one_letter_code
_entity_poly.pdbx_strand_id
1 'polypeptide(L)'
;MTYIDILHNLQETDLVVSRILDGDSISVIGIDTQEEKEIRLYGLDAPETRNGRKLREDEEKTRVAGEMLRFMGNQAKEFVMRICPPGTRVTIYTEPGNETDFWGRQLGYVILPDGTCLNDLLIQEGYAKATSEYYCKELSRYQVMNWDAKLEKRGLYRLTEIF
;
A
#
# COMPACT_ATOMS: atom_id res chain seq x y z
N MET A 1 -15.55 8.96 1.77
CA MET A 1 -16.34 7.74 2.04
C MET A 1 -15.55 6.52 1.59
N THR A 2 -15.34 5.58 2.48
CA THR A 2 -14.65 4.34 2.09
C THR A 2 -15.64 3.34 1.52
N TYR A 3 -15.24 2.62 0.48
CA TYR A 3 -16.02 1.54 -0.15
C TYR A 3 -15.69 0.17 0.47
N ILE A 4 -14.79 0.13 1.45
CA ILE A 4 -14.43 -1.11 2.13
C ILE A 4 -15.62 -1.63 2.92
N ASP A 5 -15.97 -2.89 2.70
CA ASP A 5 -17.05 -3.56 3.41
C ASP A 5 -16.66 -3.81 4.87
N ILE A 6 -17.05 -2.88 5.73
CA ILE A 6 -16.71 -2.94 7.15
C ILE A 6 -17.50 -4.03 7.91
N LEU A 7 -18.61 -4.52 7.34
CA LEU A 7 -19.47 -5.49 8.03
C LEU A 7 -18.93 -6.92 7.94
N HIS A 8 -18.16 -7.21 6.89
CA HIS A 8 -17.66 -8.56 6.63
C HIS A 8 -16.15 -8.71 6.83
N ASN A 9 -15.48 -7.63 7.26
CA ASN A 9 -14.05 -7.63 7.53
C ASN A 9 -13.75 -7.65 9.03
N LEU A 10 -12.61 -8.25 9.39
CA LEU A 10 -12.08 -8.16 10.75
C LEU A 10 -11.55 -6.75 10.97
N GLN A 11 -11.90 -6.15 12.09
CA GLN A 11 -11.52 -4.78 12.44
C GLN A 11 -10.56 -4.76 13.63
N GLU A 12 -9.47 -4.02 13.48
CA GLU A 12 -8.55 -3.70 14.57
C GLU A 12 -8.48 -2.20 14.74
N THR A 13 -8.82 -1.73 15.95
CA THR A 13 -8.74 -0.33 16.37
C THR A 13 -7.58 -0.13 17.35
N ASP A 14 -7.40 1.12 17.80
CA ASP A 14 -6.38 1.48 18.80
C ASP A 14 -4.96 1.12 18.38
N LEU A 15 -4.68 1.35 17.10
CA LEU A 15 -3.38 1.20 16.49
C LEU A 15 -2.80 2.56 16.13
N VAL A 16 -1.48 2.67 16.25
CA VAL A 16 -0.71 3.87 15.87
C VAL A 16 0.38 3.46 14.90
N VAL A 17 0.57 4.24 13.84
CA VAL A 17 1.68 4.03 12.92
C VAL A 17 3.00 4.26 13.67
N SER A 18 3.89 3.28 13.65
CA SER A 18 5.22 3.39 14.24
C SER A 18 6.30 3.73 13.21
N ARG A 19 6.22 3.11 12.02
CA ARG A 19 7.18 3.34 10.93
C ARG A 19 6.52 3.14 9.58
N ILE A 20 6.99 3.90 8.60
CA ILE A 20 6.71 3.63 7.19
C ILE A 20 7.87 2.78 6.66
N LEU A 21 7.56 1.57 6.21
CA LEU A 21 8.57 0.62 5.74
C LEU A 21 8.86 0.85 4.25
N ASP A 22 7.81 0.86 3.44
CA ASP A 22 7.85 1.12 2.00
C ASP A 22 6.56 1.81 1.57
N GLY A 23 6.38 2.08 0.28
CA GLY A 23 5.15 2.64 -0.26
C GLY A 23 3.93 1.72 -0.15
N ASP A 24 4.11 0.47 0.23
CA ASP A 24 3.06 -0.54 0.31
C ASP A 24 3.02 -1.32 1.63
N SER A 25 3.83 -0.90 2.61
CA SER A 25 3.84 -1.51 3.93
C SER A 25 4.16 -0.51 5.03
N ILE A 26 3.49 -0.67 6.15
CA ILE A 26 3.68 0.15 7.35
C ILE A 26 3.82 -0.76 8.57
N SER A 27 4.45 -0.24 9.61
CA SER A 27 4.46 -0.88 10.93
C SER A 27 3.52 -0.12 11.85
N VAL A 28 2.70 -0.85 12.58
CA VAL A 28 1.76 -0.31 13.57
C VAL A 28 2.02 -0.92 14.93
N ILE A 29 1.70 -0.16 15.97
CA ILE A 29 1.80 -0.61 17.36
C ILE A 29 0.46 -0.45 18.05
N GLY A 30 0.04 -1.46 18.80
CA GLY A 30 -1.16 -1.38 19.63
C GLY A 30 -0.97 -0.43 20.79
N ILE A 31 -1.91 0.51 20.99
CA ILE A 31 -1.81 1.52 22.05
C ILE A 31 -1.79 0.84 23.42
N ASP A 32 -2.67 -0.13 23.63
CA ASP A 32 -2.78 -0.84 24.91
C ASP A 32 -1.78 -1.98 25.06
N THR A 33 -1.58 -2.76 23.98
CA THR A 33 -0.74 -3.96 24.01
C THR A 33 0.75 -3.66 23.88
N GLN A 34 1.11 -2.52 23.25
CA GLN A 34 2.48 -2.17 22.88
C GLN A 34 3.13 -3.18 21.93
N GLU A 35 2.33 -4.04 21.31
CA GLU A 35 2.79 -4.99 20.29
C GLU A 35 2.90 -4.32 18.94
N GLU A 36 4.05 -4.46 18.29
CA GLU A 36 4.32 -3.92 16.96
C GLU A 36 4.16 -5.02 15.92
N LYS A 37 3.53 -4.68 14.79
CA LYS A 37 3.40 -5.60 13.66
C LYS A 37 3.43 -4.86 12.32
N GLU A 38 3.83 -5.59 11.29
CA GLU A 38 3.86 -5.11 9.92
C GLU A 38 2.52 -5.36 9.23
N ILE A 39 2.02 -4.35 8.53
CA ILE A 39 0.83 -4.45 7.67
C ILE A 39 1.25 -4.27 6.23
N ARG A 40 1.02 -5.29 5.41
CA ARG A 40 1.16 -5.22 3.96
C ARG A 40 -0.20 -4.82 3.35
N LEU A 41 -0.20 -3.77 2.56
CA LEU A 41 -1.45 -3.24 2.01
C LEU A 41 -2.04 -4.16 0.94
N TYR A 42 -3.35 -4.41 1.04
CA TYR A 42 -4.09 -5.18 0.04
C TYR A 42 -4.08 -4.53 -1.34
N GLY A 43 -4.01 -5.37 -2.36
CA GLY A 43 -4.38 -5.04 -3.73
C GLY A 43 -3.40 -4.16 -4.50
N LEU A 44 -2.28 -3.79 -3.91
CA LEU A 44 -1.34 -2.86 -4.52
C LEU A 44 0.12 -3.26 -4.33
N ASP A 45 0.98 -2.70 -5.18
CA ASP A 45 2.41 -2.86 -5.12
C ASP A 45 3.09 -1.54 -5.50
N ALA A 46 4.01 -1.08 -4.67
CA ALA A 46 4.85 0.07 -4.93
C ALA A 46 6.24 -0.39 -5.39
N PRO A 47 6.98 0.44 -6.14
CA PRO A 47 8.34 0.10 -6.52
C PRO A 47 9.24 -0.09 -5.30
N GLU A 48 10.24 -0.97 -5.43
CA GLU A 48 11.18 -1.27 -4.36
C GLU A 48 12.08 -0.09 -4.03
N THR A 49 12.34 0.11 -2.74
CA THR A 49 13.28 1.14 -2.26
C THR A 49 14.70 0.63 -2.11
N ARG A 50 14.92 -0.68 -2.19
CA ARG A 50 16.22 -1.33 -1.94
C ARG A 50 16.67 -2.17 -3.12
N ASN A 51 17.98 -2.37 -3.22
CA ASN A 51 18.56 -3.36 -4.11
C ASN A 51 18.19 -4.76 -3.62
N GLY A 52 17.91 -5.64 -4.56
CA GLY A 52 17.58 -7.02 -4.24
C GLY A 52 17.02 -7.76 -5.44
N ARG A 53 16.59 -8.99 -5.18
CA ARG A 53 16.03 -9.88 -6.22
C ARG A 53 14.79 -9.25 -6.88
N LYS A 54 13.84 -8.76 -6.08
CA LYS A 54 12.60 -8.18 -6.59
C LYS A 54 12.87 -6.97 -7.49
N LEU A 55 13.80 -6.08 -7.09
CA LEU A 55 14.17 -4.93 -7.92
C LEU A 55 14.70 -5.37 -9.30
N ARG A 56 15.53 -6.42 -9.34
CA ARG A 56 16.06 -6.96 -10.60
C ARG A 56 14.94 -7.58 -11.45
N GLU A 57 14.03 -8.31 -10.83
CA GLU A 57 12.88 -8.88 -11.51
C GLU A 57 11.98 -7.79 -12.10
N ASP A 58 11.74 -6.72 -11.35
CA ASP A 58 10.95 -5.58 -11.81
C ASP A 58 11.65 -4.82 -12.94
N GLU A 59 12.97 -4.64 -12.86
CA GLU A 59 13.78 -4.05 -13.94
C GLU A 59 13.66 -4.87 -15.24
N GLU A 60 13.71 -6.19 -15.14
CA GLU A 60 13.54 -7.09 -16.29
C GLU A 60 12.13 -7.01 -16.88
N LYS A 61 11.12 -6.99 -16.05
CA LYS A 61 9.71 -6.95 -16.44
C LYS A 61 9.30 -5.61 -17.06
N THR A 62 9.74 -4.52 -16.46
CA THR A 62 9.29 -3.17 -16.83
C THR A 62 10.20 -2.49 -17.84
N ARG A 63 11.45 -2.92 -17.94
CA ARG A 63 12.52 -2.25 -18.69
C ARG A 63 12.83 -0.84 -18.16
N VAL A 64 12.46 -0.56 -16.92
CA VAL A 64 12.81 0.65 -16.20
C VAL A 64 14.05 0.37 -15.37
N ALA A 65 15.04 1.27 -15.44
CA ALA A 65 16.30 1.11 -14.71
C ALA A 65 16.05 0.99 -13.19
N GLY A 66 16.79 0.11 -12.52
CA GLY A 66 16.66 -0.14 -11.09
C GLY A 66 16.81 1.12 -10.23
N GLU A 67 17.70 2.04 -10.62
CA GLU A 67 17.84 3.35 -9.94
C GLU A 67 16.57 4.19 -10.02
N MET A 68 15.91 4.19 -11.18
CA MET A 68 14.63 4.89 -11.36
C MET A 68 13.52 4.23 -10.55
N LEU A 69 13.47 2.89 -10.54
CA LEU A 69 12.51 2.16 -9.71
C LEU A 69 12.68 2.48 -8.23
N ARG A 70 13.93 2.52 -7.73
CA ARG A 70 14.20 2.90 -6.34
C ARG A 70 13.83 4.35 -6.05
N PHE A 71 14.10 5.25 -6.97
CA PHE A 71 13.68 6.65 -6.85
C PHE A 71 12.16 6.73 -6.71
N MET A 72 11.43 6.04 -7.60
CA MET A 72 9.97 5.99 -7.54
C MET A 72 9.45 5.33 -6.26
N GLY A 73 10.11 4.27 -5.79
CA GLY A 73 9.78 3.63 -4.52
C GLY A 73 9.92 4.58 -3.34
N ASN A 74 10.96 5.40 -3.33
CA ASN A 74 11.15 6.43 -2.30
C ASN A 74 10.11 7.54 -2.40
N GLN A 75 9.68 7.92 -3.61
CA GLN A 75 8.59 8.87 -3.81
C GLN A 75 7.27 8.34 -3.23
N ALA A 76 6.98 7.07 -3.44
CA ALA A 76 5.80 6.43 -2.87
C ALA A 76 5.88 6.39 -1.34
N LYS A 77 7.02 6.03 -0.79
CA LYS A 77 7.26 6.04 0.66
C LYS A 77 7.09 7.43 1.27
N GLU A 78 7.61 8.46 0.62
CA GLU A 78 7.44 9.86 1.05
C GLU A 78 5.98 10.30 1.00
N PHE A 79 5.23 9.85 0.00
CA PHE A 79 3.79 10.10 -0.07
C PHE A 79 3.08 9.52 1.16
N VAL A 80 3.35 8.26 1.50
CA VAL A 80 2.77 7.62 2.70
C VAL A 80 3.19 8.38 3.96
N MET A 81 4.45 8.79 4.05
CA MET A 81 4.97 9.55 5.20
C MET A 81 4.22 10.88 5.40
N ARG A 82 3.83 11.56 4.32
CA ARG A 82 3.06 12.81 4.39
C ARG A 82 1.61 12.58 4.81
N ILE A 83 0.99 11.51 4.32
CA ILE A 83 -0.42 11.20 4.57
C ILE A 83 -0.62 10.55 5.93
N CYS A 84 0.29 9.69 6.32
CA CYS A 84 0.16 8.78 7.47
C CYS A 84 1.47 8.70 8.26
N PRO A 85 1.99 9.85 8.77
CA PRO A 85 3.26 9.85 9.50
C PRO A 85 3.20 9.01 10.77
N PRO A 86 4.36 8.61 11.33
CA PRO A 86 4.40 7.97 12.64
C PRO A 86 3.62 8.78 13.69
N GLY A 87 2.86 8.09 14.53
CA GLY A 87 1.95 8.70 15.49
C GLY A 87 0.51 8.84 14.99
N THR A 88 0.24 8.61 13.72
CA THR A 88 -1.12 8.61 13.18
C THR A 88 -1.91 7.42 13.72
N ARG A 89 -3.09 7.68 14.26
CA ARG A 89 -4.02 6.61 14.64
C ARG A 89 -4.68 6.05 13.40
N VAL A 90 -4.74 4.73 13.31
CA VAL A 90 -5.34 4.03 12.18
C VAL A 90 -6.24 2.89 12.65
N THR A 91 -7.17 2.52 11.78
CA THR A 91 -7.97 1.29 11.90
C THR A 91 -7.57 0.39 10.75
N ILE A 92 -7.38 -0.90 11.02
CA ILE A 92 -7.02 -1.88 10.02
C ILE A 92 -8.22 -2.81 9.78
N TYR A 93 -8.61 -3.00 8.52
CA TYR A 93 -9.57 -4.01 8.13
C TYR A 93 -8.87 -5.13 7.39
N THR A 94 -9.17 -6.36 7.79
CA THR A 94 -8.59 -7.58 7.21
C THR A 94 -9.69 -8.52 6.73
N GLU A 95 -9.57 -9.04 5.53
CA GLU A 95 -10.56 -9.95 4.94
C GLU A 95 -10.44 -11.35 5.58
N PRO A 96 -11.52 -11.90 6.15
CA PRO A 96 -11.51 -13.25 6.69
C PRO A 96 -11.12 -14.29 5.62
N GLY A 97 -10.21 -15.21 5.99
CA GLY A 97 -9.70 -16.22 5.06
C GLY A 97 -8.62 -15.73 4.11
N ASN A 98 -8.26 -14.45 4.18
CA ASN A 98 -7.21 -13.82 3.37
C ASN A 98 -6.40 -12.86 4.25
N GLU A 99 -5.94 -13.35 5.38
CA GLU A 99 -5.44 -12.53 6.50
C GLU A 99 -3.94 -12.24 6.40
N THR A 100 -3.18 -13.14 5.76
CA THR A 100 -1.72 -13.04 5.66
C THR A 100 -1.25 -13.31 4.24
N ASP A 101 -0.10 -12.75 3.90
CA ASP A 101 0.59 -13.06 2.66
C ASP A 101 1.41 -14.36 2.78
N PHE A 102 2.11 -14.72 1.69
CA PHE A 102 2.93 -15.92 1.65
C PHE A 102 4.04 -15.93 2.74
N TRP A 103 4.52 -14.75 3.14
CA TRP A 103 5.58 -14.61 4.17
C TRP A 103 5.04 -14.45 5.58
N GLY A 104 3.73 -14.55 5.77
CA GLY A 104 3.08 -14.44 7.09
C GLY A 104 2.86 -13.01 7.56
N ARG A 105 3.04 -12.00 6.71
CA ARG A 105 2.69 -10.60 7.05
C ARG A 105 1.19 -10.44 7.01
N GLN A 106 0.66 -9.69 7.96
CA GLN A 106 -0.77 -9.36 7.95
C GLN A 106 -1.11 -8.47 6.76
N LEU A 107 -2.16 -8.82 6.04
CA LEU A 107 -2.73 -7.99 4.99
C LEU A 107 -3.78 -7.05 5.58
N GLY A 108 -3.89 -5.83 5.04
CA GLY A 108 -4.86 -4.89 5.56
C GLY A 108 -5.23 -3.74 4.63
N TYR A 109 -6.42 -3.22 4.88
CA TYR A 109 -6.83 -1.89 4.45
C TYR A 109 -6.57 -0.94 5.62
N VAL A 110 -5.85 0.14 5.38
CA VAL A 110 -5.49 1.12 6.41
C VAL A 110 -6.44 2.31 6.32
N ILE A 111 -7.25 2.50 7.36
CA ILE A 111 -8.20 3.61 7.42
C ILE A 111 -7.60 4.72 8.30
N LEU A 112 -7.52 5.92 7.73
CA LEU A 112 -6.97 7.11 8.35
C LEU A 112 -7.99 7.76 9.29
N PRO A 113 -7.57 8.72 10.16
CA PRO A 113 -8.46 9.38 11.10
C PRO A 113 -9.66 10.10 10.47
N ASP A 114 -9.51 10.58 9.23
CA ASP A 114 -10.59 11.24 8.48
C ASP A 114 -11.53 10.25 7.76
N GLY A 115 -11.31 8.95 7.91
CA GLY A 115 -12.09 7.90 7.28
C GLY A 115 -11.66 7.51 5.88
N THR A 116 -10.62 8.13 5.31
CA THR A 116 -10.10 7.74 4.00
C THR A 116 -9.25 6.47 4.12
N CYS A 117 -9.19 5.70 3.03
CA CYS A 117 -8.39 4.49 2.95
C CYS A 117 -7.04 4.80 2.29
N LEU A 118 -5.95 4.49 2.97
CA LEU A 118 -4.60 4.69 2.45
C LEU A 118 -4.37 3.88 1.16
N ASN A 119 -4.88 2.65 1.10
CA ASN A 119 -4.79 1.80 -0.10
C ASN A 119 -5.41 2.52 -1.32
N ASP A 120 -6.61 3.06 -1.14
CA ASP A 120 -7.31 3.82 -2.18
C ASP A 120 -6.48 5.02 -2.65
N LEU A 121 -5.95 5.81 -1.71
CA LEU A 121 -5.17 7.01 -2.03
C LEU A 121 -3.90 6.68 -2.82
N LEU A 122 -3.19 5.63 -2.45
CA LEU A 122 -1.96 5.23 -3.15
C LEU A 122 -2.22 4.88 -4.62
N ILE A 123 -3.30 4.18 -4.90
CA ILE A 123 -3.67 3.81 -6.27
C ILE A 123 -4.22 5.02 -7.02
N GLN A 124 -5.15 5.75 -6.41
CA GLN A 124 -5.79 6.92 -7.00
C GLN A 124 -4.77 8.00 -7.39
N GLU A 125 -3.79 8.25 -6.54
CA GLU A 125 -2.76 9.26 -6.76
C GLU A 125 -1.56 8.74 -7.57
N GLY A 126 -1.57 7.46 -7.98
CA GLY A 126 -0.57 6.88 -8.87
C GLY A 126 0.77 6.55 -8.22
N TYR A 127 0.81 6.30 -6.91
CA TYR A 127 2.04 5.93 -6.19
C TYR A 127 2.21 4.43 -6.00
N ALA A 128 1.19 3.66 -6.31
CA ALA A 128 1.24 2.20 -6.34
C ALA A 128 0.35 1.68 -7.47
N LYS A 129 0.68 0.52 -7.99
CA LYS A 129 -0.14 -0.17 -9.00
C LYS A 129 -1.05 -1.20 -8.35
N ALA A 130 -2.21 -1.44 -8.96
CA ALA A 130 -3.07 -2.55 -8.58
C ALA A 130 -2.39 -3.88 -8.96
N THR A 131 -2.46 -4.86 -8.07
CA THR A 131 -1.88 -6.19 -8.34
C THR A 131 -2.72 -7.31 -7.73
N SER A 132 -2.82 -8.43 -8.46
CA SER A 132 -3.45 -9.65 -7.98
C SER A 132 -2.56 -10.47 -7.03
N GLU A 133 -1.28 -10.14 -6.91
CA GLU A 133 -0.36 -10.82 -5.98
C GLU A 133 -0.79 -10.65 -4.52
N TYR A 134 -1.41 -9.51 -4.21
CA TYR A 134 -1.98 -9.22 -2.90
C TYR A 134 -3.49 -9.09 -3.03
N TYR A 135 -4.10 -10.12 -3.59
CA TYR A 135 -5.53 -10.16 -3.91
C TYR A 135 -6.41 -9.71 -2.75
N CYS A 136 -7.44 -8.96 -3.12
CA CYS A 136 -8.51 -8.53 -2.21
C CYS A 136 -9.82 -8.34 -2.99
N LYS A 137 -10.93 -8.27 -2.28
CA LYS A 137 -12.25 -8.08 -2.88
C LYS A 137 -12.38 -6.76 -3.65
N GLU A 138 -11.57 -5.75 -3.29
CA GLU A 138 -11.54 -4.45 -3.94
C GLU A 138 -10.68 -4.41 -5.23
N LEU A 139 -10.05 -5.52 -5.62
CA LEU A 139 -9.10 -5.54 -6.73
C LEU A 139 -9.68 -4.97 -8.03
N SER A 140 -10.91 -5.32 -8.39
CA SER A 140 -11.53 -4.81 -9.62
C SER A 140 -11.67 -3.29 -9.60
N ARG A 141 -12.09 -2.73 -8.46
CA ARG A 141 -12.16 -1.27 -8.26
C ARG A 141 -10.79 -0.64 -8.34
N TYR A 142 -9.78 -1.26 -7.74
CA TYR A 142 -8.39 -0.80 -7.79
C TYR A 142 -7.81 -0.82 -9.20
N GLN A 143 -8.14 -1.82 -9.99
CA GLN A 143 -7.71 -1.89 -11.40
C GLN A 143 -8.27 -0.72 -12.23
N VAL A 144 -9.53 -0.35 -12.01
CA VAL A 144 -10.14 0.82 -12.68
C VAL A 144 -9.47 2.11 -12.22
N MET A 145 -9.29 2.30 -10.92
CA MET A 145 -8.61 3.48 -10.37
C MET A 145 -7.16 3.59 -10.87
N ASN A 146 -6.46 2.47 -10.98
CA ASN A 146 -5.10 2.42 -11.51
C ASN A 146 -5.04 2.84 -12.97
N TRP A 147 -6.00 2.39 -13.78
CA TRP A 147 -6.13 2.80 -15.16
C TRP A 147 -6.32 4.31 -15.28
N ASP A 148 -7.21 4.89 -14.48
CA ASP A 148 -7.47 6.33 -14.47
C ASP A 148 -6.21 7.13 -14.06
N ALA A 149 -5.50 6.68 -13.02
CA ALA A 149 -4.25 7.31 -12.59
C ALA A 149 -3.20 7.30 -13.71
N LYS A 150 -3.13 6.21 -14.45
CA LYS A 150 -2.23 6.04 -15.61
C LYS A 150 -2.57 6.99 -16.74
N LEU A 151 -3.84 7.04 -17.14
CA LEU A 151 -4.32 7.93 -18.21
C LEU A 151 -4.08 9.41 -17.87
N GLU A 152 -4.31 9.79 -16.63
CA GLU A 152 -4.13 11.18 -16.17
C GLU A 152 -2.69 11.48 -15.75
N LYS A 153 -1.78 10.53 -15.85
CA LYS A 153 -0.36 10.66 -15.48
C LYS A 153 -0.17 11.18 -14.06
N ARG A 154 -0.94 10.64 -13.12
CA ARG A 154 -0.82 10.99 -11.70
C ARG A 154 0.38 10.29 -11.05
N GLY A 155 0.95 10.91 -10.05
CA GLY A 155 2.03 10.34 -9.24
C GLY A 155 3.22 9.86 -10.05
N LEU A 156 3.59 8.61 -9.89
CA LEU A 156 4.73 7.98 -10.59
C LEU A 156 4.49 7.86 -12.10
N TYR A 157 3.23 7.85 -12.55
CA TYR A 157 2.90 7.80 -13.98
C TYR A 157 3.25 9.07 -14.75
N ARG A 158 3.72 10.12 -14.07
CA ARG A 158 4.39 11.27 -14.71
C ARG A 158 5.78 10.93 -15.22
N LEU A 159 6.42 9.92 -14.62
CA LEU A 159 7.81 9.54 -14.89
C LEU A 159 7.90 8.35 -15.84
N THR A 160 6.91 7.47 -15.84
CA THR A 160 6.89 6.25 -16.64
C THR A 160 5.47 5.77 -16.85
N GLU A 161 5.25 5.01 -17.91
CA GLU A 161 3.94 4.37 -18.16
C GLU A 161 3.77 3.06 -17.37
N ILE A 162 4.86 2.51 -16.84
CA ILE A 162 4.89 1.21 -16.17
C ILE A 162 5.94 1.19 -15.05
N PHE A 163 5.59 0.56 -13.96
CA PHE A 163 6.53 0.23 -12.89
C PHE A 163 6.12 -1.04 -12.15
#